data_d4e0313d3f86ae83aea2d8d03127f1bb
#
_entry.id   d4e0313d3f86ae83aea2d8d03127f1bb
#
_cell.length_a   1.000
_cell.length_b   1.000
_cell.length_c   1.000
_cell.angle_alpha   90.00
_cell.angle_beta   90.00
_cell.angle_gamma   90.00
#
_symmetry.space_group_name_H-M   'P 1'
#
loop_
_entity.id
_entity.type
_entity.pdbx_description
1 polymer ?
#
loop_
_entity_poly.entity_id
_entity_poly.type
_entity_poly.pdbx_seq_one_letter_code
_entity_poly.pdbx_strand_id
1 'polypeptide(L)'
;VHRLLEMIESGELKVPAINVNDAVTKAKNDNKYGCRHSLNDAIKRGTDMLMSGKKALLIGYGDVGKGSAMSLRQEGMIVKISEIDPICAFQACMDGFEVVSPYIDGINTGNVDCINKELLSNTDLIVTTTGNTNVCDASMLQCLKSGSVVCNIGHFDNEIDTAYMRENWKWDEVKAQVHRIYRSSDKNDYLILLSEGRLVNLGNATGHPSRIMDGSFANQVLAQMHLYSNKFADLPKDQKPANITVELLPKKLDEEVAAGMVGGFGGVLTVLTDTQAKYINTPKEGPFKPEAYKY
;
A
#
# COMPACT_ATOMS: atom_id res chain seq x y z
N VAL A 1 -0.16 -10.15 10.71
CA VAL A 1 0.82 -10.83 11.56
C VAL A 1 0.42 -10.72 13.03
N HIS A 2 0.21 -9.52 13.62
CA HIS A 2 -0.12 -9.34 15.04
C HIS A 2 -1.26 -10.25 15.51
N ARG A 3 -2.38 -10.28 14.80
CA ARG A 3 -3.52 -11.13 15.14
C ARG A 3 -3.19 -12.62 15.20
N LEU A 4 -2.29 -13.11 14.32
CA LEU A 4 -1.84 -14.50 14.37
C LEU A 4 -0.91 -14.76 15.57
N LEU A 5 -0.09 -13.78 15.95
CA LEU A 5 0.74 -13.87 17.15
C LEU A 5 -0.11 -13.91 18.41
N GLU A 6 -1.14 -13.07 18.53
CA GLU A 6 -2.12 -13.12 19.60
C GLU A 6 -2.83 -14.48 19.67
N MET A 7 -3.18 -15.06 18.51
CA MET A 7 -3.76 -16.40 18.45
C MET A 7 -2.78 -17.52 18.83
N ILE A 8 -1.46 -17.32 18.68
CA ILE A 8 -0.46 -18.25 19.23
C ILE A 8 -0.45 -18.16 20.74
N GLU A 9 -0.39 -16.95 21.30
CA GLU A 9 -0.36 -16.72 22.74
C GLU A 9 -1.62 -17.25 23.44
N SER A 10 -2.78 -17.10 22.83
CA SER A 10 -4.06 -17.66 23.32
C SER A 10 -4.22 -19.16 23.05
N GLY A 11 -3.32 -19.79 22.28
CA GLY A 11 -3.42 -21.20 21.88
C GLY A 11 -4.52 -21.49 20.85
N GLU A 12 -5.09 -20.46 20.21
CA GLU A 12 -6.13 -20.59 19.19
C GLU A 12 -5.56 -20.99 17.81
N LEU A 13 -4.37 -20.53 17.45
CA LEU A 13 -3.74 -20.92 16.22
C LEU A 13 -3.32 -22.39 16.25
N LYS A 14 -3.83 -23.19 15.34
CA LYS A 14 -3.63 -24.65 15.31
C LYS A 14 -2.68 -25.12 14.20
N VAL A 15 -2.22 -24.21 13.35
CA VAL A 15 -1.30 -24.52 12.24
C VAL A 15 -0.24 -23.43 12.15
N PRO A 16 1.00 -23.78 11.75
CA PRO A 16 2.02 -22.77 11.48
C PRO A 16 1.65 -21.96 10.25
N ALA A 17 2.17 -20.73 10.17
CA ALA A 17 1.88 -19.80 9.07
C ALA A 17 3.18 -19.19 8.53
N ILE A 18 3.17 -18.84 7.23
CA ILE A 18 4.24 -18.06 6.59
C ILE A 18 3.66 -16.72 6.13
N ASN A 19 4.30 -15.66 6.58
CA ASN A 19 4.02 -14.31 6.14
C ASN A 19 4.69 -14.07 4.77
N VAL A 20 3.90 -14.11 3.71
CA VAL A 20 4.34 -13.80 2.34
C VAL A 20 4.12 -12.31 1.99
N ASN A 21 3.28 -11.61 2.76
CA ASN A 21 3.02 -10.19 2.50
C ASN A 21 4.28 -9.34 2.65
N ASP A 22 5.15 -9.68 3.58
CA ASP A 22 6.39 -8.96 3.88
C ASP A 22 7.62 -9.57 3.17
N ALA A 23 7.43 -10.59 2.30
CA ALA A 23 8.46 -11.02 1.37
C ALA A 23 8.87 -9.84 0.46
N VAL A 24 10.15 -9.71 0.15
CA VAL A 24 10.68 -8.54 -0.57
C VAL A 24 10.09 -8.43 -1.97
N THR A 25 10.00 -9.55 -2.69
CA THR A 25 9.41 -9.59 -4.04
C THR A 25 7.91 -9.30 -4.03
N LYS A 26 7.23 -9.43 -2.88
CA LYS A 26 5.86 -8.95 -2.72
C LYS A 26 5.84 -7.49 -2.27
N ALA A 27 6.34 -7.17 -1.08
CA ALA A 27 6.20 -5.85 -0.47
C ALA A 27 6.83 -4.72 -1.30
N LYS A 28 8.05 -4.95 -1.82
CA LYS A 28 8.79 -3.95 -2.61
C LYS A 28 8.44 -3.96 -4.09
N ASN A 29 7.68 -4.94 -4.57
CA ASN A 29 7.28 -5.08 -5.97
C ASN A 29 5.79 -4.79 -6.17
N ASP A 30 4.92 -5.65 -5.66
CA ASP A 30 3.47 -5.56 -5.75
C ASP A 30 2.95 -4.22 -5.17
N ASN A 31 3.28 -3.91 -3.91
CA ASN A 31 2.80 -2.71 -3.25
C ASN A 31 3.29 -1.43 -3.95
N LYS A 32 4.51 -1.42 -4.47
CA LYS A 32 5.11 -0.24 -5.12
C LYS A 32 4.70 -0.12 -6.58
N TYR A 33 5.02 -1.11 -7.39
CA TYR A 33 4.83 -1.03 -8.84
C TYR A 33 3.39 -1.34 -9.27
N GLY A 34 2.70 -2.20 -8.51
CA GLY A 34 1.28 -2.48 -8.72
C GLY A 34 0.42 -1.24 -8.46
N CYS A 35 0.66 -0.54 -7.34
CA CYS A 35 -0.05 0.71 -7.04
C CYS A 35 0.35 1.84 -8.00
N ARG A 36 1.63 1.91 -8.42
CA ARG A 36 2.08 2.87 -9.43
C ARG A 36 1.30 2.74 -10.74
N HIS A 37 0.99 1.50 -11.15
CA HIS A 37 0.19 1.26 -12.35
C HIS A 37 -1.30 1.53 -12.10
N SER A 38 -1.87 0.94 -11.06
CA SER A 38 -3.31 0.80 -10.89
C SER A 38 -4.01 2.03 -10.32
N LEU A 39 -3.31 2.91 -9.57
CA LEU A 39 -3.90 4.13 -9.02
C LEU A 39 -4.37 5.10 -10.11
N ASN A 40 -3.48 5.44 -11.04
CA ASN A 40 -3.81 6.36 -12.12
C ASN A 40 -4.91 5.81 -13.03
N ASP A 41 -4.90 4.51 -13.30
CA ASP A 41 -5.96 3.85 -14.07
C ASP A 41 -7.32 4.02 -13.38
N ALA A 42 -7.37 3.81 -12.06
CA ALA A 42 -8.59 3.96 -11.29
C ALA A 42 -9.11 5.41 -11.26
N ILE A 43 -8.23 6.38 -11.03
CA ILE A 43 -8.61 7.80 -11.00
C ILE A 43 -9.13 8.23 -12.39
N LYS A 44 -8.44 7.90 -13.46
CA LYS A 44 -8.84 8.25 -14.82
C LYS A 44 -10.16 7.61 -15.21
N ARG A 45 -10.35 6.33 -14.94
CA ARG A 45 -11.63 5.64 -15.21
C ARG A 45 -12.78 6.16 -14.36
N GLY A 46 -12.50 6.50 -13.09
CA GLY A 46 -13.51 7.00 -12.17
C GLY A 46 -13.98 8.42 -12.50
N THR A 47 -13.06 9.33 -12.82
CA THR A 47 -13.33 10.77 -12.81
C THR A 47 -13.26 11.47 -14.15
N ASP A 48 -12.57 10.92 -15.13
CA ASP A 48 -12.22 11.63 -16.39
C ASP A 48 -11.46 12.95 -16.15
N MET A 49 -10.76 13.06 -15.02
CA MET A 49 -10.08 14.27 -14.58
C MET A 49 -8.75 14.47 -15.33
N LEU A 50 -8.50 15.68 -15.82
CA LEU A 50 -7.15 16.07 -16.21
C LEU A 50 -6.29 16.18 -14.95
N MET A 51 -5.32 15.28 -14.79
CA MET A 51 -4.46 15.21 -13.61
C MET A 51 -3.35 16.26 -13.62
N SER A 52 -2.81 16.59 -14.81
CA SER A 52 -1.71 17.55 -14.95
C SER A 52 -2.06 18.92 -14.38
N GLY A 53 -1.13 19.46 -13.58
CA GLY A 53 -1.28 20.75 -12.89
C GLY A 53 -2.16 20.72 -11.64
N LYS A 54 -2.82 19.62 -11.34
CA LYS A 54 -3.63 19.44 -10.13
C LYS A 54 -2.75 19.14 -8.93
N LYS A 55 -3.22 19.51 -7.73
CA LYS A 55 -2.52 19.32 -6.45
C LYS A 55 -3.05 18.08 -5.75
N ALA A 56 -2.17 17.17 -5.41
CA ALA A 56 -2.48 15.96 -4.66
C ALA A 56 -1.85 16.00 -3.26
N LEU A 57 -2.60 15.59 -2.26
CA LEU A 57 -2.11 15.23 -0.95
C LEU A 57 -2.16 13.71 -0.83
N LEU A 58 -1.00 13.09 -0.71
CA LEU A 58 -0.85 11.67 -0.47
C LEU A 58 -0.55 11.44 1.02
N ILE A 59 -1.36 10.65 1.67
CA ILE A 59 -1.21 10.32 3.09
C ILE A 59 -0.58 8.93 3.20
N GLY A 60 0.68 8.88 3.68
CA GLY A 60 1.53 7.71 3.76
C GLY A 60 2.61 7.65 2.66
N TYR A 61 3.86 7.30 3.04
CA TYR A 61 4.98 7.13 2.10
C TYR A 61 5.73 5.80 2.32
N GLY A 62 4.97 4.75 2.70
CA GLY A 62 5.42 3.36 2.64
C GLY A 62 5.52 2.88 1.18
N ASP A 63 5.61 1.58 0.95
CA ASP A 63 5.78 1.04 -0.41
C ASP A 63 4.61 1.41 -1.35
N VAL A 64 3.38 1.35 -0.84
CA VAL A 64 2.17 1.79 -1.56
C VAL A 64 2.24 3.29 -1.87
N GLY A 65 2.58 4.11 -0.88
CA GLY A 65 2.70 5.55 -1.03
C GLY A 65 3.78 5.96 -2.03
N LYS A 66 4.96 5.32 -1.99
CA LYS A 66 6.05 5.57 -2.95
C LYS A 66 5.63 5.32 -4.39
N GLY A 67 5.01 4.18 -4.64
CA GLY A 67 4.49 3.87 -5.98
C GLY A 67 3.44 4.87 -6.44
N SER A 68 2.48 5.18 -5.57
CA SER A 68 1.39 6.13 -5.81
C SER A 68 1.90 7.54 -6.09
N ALA A 69 2.80 8.07 -5.25
CA ALA A 69 3.37 9.41 -5.42
C ALA A 69 4.12 9.56 -6.76
N MET A 70 4.93 8.56 -7.10
CA MET A 70 5.67 8.56 -8.36
C MET A 70 4.74 8.55 -9.57
N SER A 71 3.66 7.79 -9.52
CA SER A 71 2.70 7.74 -10.62
C SER A 71 1.92 9.04 -10.79
N LEU A 72 1.47 9.65 -9.69
CA LEU A 72 0.78 10.95 -9.72
C LEU A 72 1.70 12.06 -10.26
N ARG A 73 2.97 12.09 -9.82
CA ARG A 73 3.97 13.03 -10.35
C ARG A 73 4.25 12.82 -11.83
N GLN A 74 4.29 11.56 -12.29
CA GLN A 74 4.48 11.23 -13.72
C GLN A 74 3.33 11.76 -14.59
N GLU A 75 2.10 11.84 -14.06
CA GLU A 75 0.96 12.46 -14.74
C GLU A 75 0.96 14.00 -14.66
N GLY A 76 1.99 14.59 -14.10
CA GLY A 76 2.15 16.05 -13.99
C GLY A 76 1.41 16.67 -12.80
N MET A 77 1.01 15.89 -11.81
CA MET A 77 0.45 16.43 -10.57
C MET A 77 1.51 17.04 -9.67
N ILE A 78 1.12 18.04 -8.89
CA ILE A 78 1.92 18.63 -7.81
C ILE A 78 1.60 17.84 -6.54
N VAL A 79 2.50 16.92 -6.16
CA VAL A 79 2.26 15.97 -5.07
C VAL A 79 2.94 16.43 -3.80
N LYS A 80 2.18 16.51 -2.71
CA LYS A 80 2.64 16.69 -1.34
C LYS A 80 2.40 15.43 -0.54
N ILE A 81 3.29 15.13 0.41
CA ILE A 81 3.26 13.90 1.20
C ILE A 81 2.99 14.25 2.66
N SER A 82 2.08 13.51 3.29
CA SER A 82 1.92 13.47 4.74
C SER A 82 2.41 12.12 5.26
N GLU A 83 3.34 12.10 6.22
CA GLU A 83 3.97 10.89 6.72
C GLU A 83 4.33 11.04 8.19
N ILE A 84 4.19 9.94 8.96
CA ILE A 84 4.51 9.90 10.39
C ILE A 84 5.88 9.29 10.67
N ASP A 85 6.35 8.38 9.80
CA ASP A 85 7.65 7.75 9.94
C ASP A 85 8.74 8.69 9.42
N PRO A 86 9.69 9.14 10.28
CA PRO A 86 10.73 10.07 9.87
C PRO A 86 11.67 9.51 8.79
N ILE A 87 11.83 8.18 8.70
CA ILE A 87 12.64 7.55 7.64
C ILE A 87 11.91 7.65 6.30
N CYS A 88 10.62 7.31 6.27
CA CYS A 88 9.81 7.43 5.06
C CYS A 88 9.64 8.91 4.63
N ALA A 89 9.43 9.82 5.59
CA ALA A 89 9.36 11.25 5.34
C ALA A 89 10.68 11.80 4.75
N PHE A 90 11.83 11.40 5.30
CA PHE A 90 13.14 11.75 4.76
C PHE A 90 13.32 11.22 3.32
N GLN A 91 12.92 9.97 3.06
CA GLN A 91 12.94 9.41 1.70
C GLN A 91 12.05 10.22 0.74
N ALA A 92 10.87 10.67 1.19
CA ALA A 92 10.01 11.53 0.37
C ALA A 92 10.71 12.85 0.01
N CYS A 93 11.41 13.49 0.96
CA CYS A 93 12.21 14.69 0.69
C CYS A 93 13.34 14.40 -0.33
N MET A 94 14.05 13.28 -0.19
CA MET A 94 15.12 12.89 -1.12
C MET A 94 14.59 12.57 -2.52
N ASP A 95 13.36 12.06 -2.61
CA ASP A 95 12.65 11.83 -3.88
C ASP A 95 12.07 13.13 -4.48
N GLY A 96 12.27 14.27 -3.82
CA GLY A 96 11.87 15.60 -4.29
C GLY A 96 10.39 15.92 -4.07
N PHE A 97 9.77 15.35 -3.04
CA PHE A 97 8.43 15.71 -2.60
C PHE A 97 8.48 16.67 -1.42
N GLU A 98 7.52 17.56 -1.36
CA GLU A 98 7.28 18.39 -0.18
C GLU A 98 6.55 17.56 0.87
N VAL A 99 7.12 17.47 2.07
CA VAL A 99 6.49 16.80 3.21
C VAL A 99 5.74 17.84 4.04
N VAL A 100 4.45 17.60 4.22
CA VAL A 100 3.53 18.52 4.89
C VAL A 100 2.65 17.77 5.88
N SER A 101 1.98 18.51 6.76
CA SER A 101 0.93 17.93 7.61
C SER A 101 -0.43 18.53 7.28
N PRO A 102 -1.51 17.73 7.24
CA PRO A 102 -2.88 18.24 7.20
C PRO A 102 -3.27 18.95 8.50
N TYR A 103 -2.43 18.87 9.53
CA TYR A 103 -2.64 19.51 10.82
C TYR A 103 -1.59 20.59 11.06
N ILE A 104 -1.99 21.69 11.71
CA ILE A 104 -1.10 22.76 12.16
C ILE A 104 -0.08 22.14 13.13
N ASP A 105 1.20 22.45 12.94
CA ASP A 105 2.33 21.92 13.73
C ASP A 105 2.39 20.37 13.78
N GLY A 106 1.69 19.68 12.85
CA GLY A 106 1.66 18.23 12.78
C GLY A 106 0.81 17.55 13.85
N ILE A 107 0.02 18.31 14.63
CA ILE A 107 -0.70 17.78 15.79
C ILE A 107 -2.21 17.69 15.50
N ASN A 108 -2.75 16.48 15.51
CA ASN A 108 -4.19 16.25 15.47
C ASN A 108 -4.75 16.34 16.89
N THR A 109 -5.52 17.38 17.17
CA THR A 109 -6.22 17.57 18.46
C THR A 109 -7.67 17.06 18.43
N GLY A 110 -8.11 16.52 17.29
CA GLY A 110 -9.51 16.13 17.07
C GLY A 110 -10.47 17.31 16.84
N ASN A 111 -9.95 18.52 16.78
CA ASN A 111 -10.74 19.74 16.54
C ASN A 111 -10.45 20.31 15.15
N VAL A 112 -11.46 20.87 14.49
CA VAL A 112 -11.33 21.53 13.18
C VAL A 112 -10.34 22.71 13.19
N ASP A 113 -10.06 23.29 14.34
CA ASP A 113 -9.11 24.40 14.49
C ASP A 113 -7.64 23.97 14.31
N CYS A 114 -7.33 22.66 14.47
CA CYS A 114 -5.98 22.16 14.21
C CYS A 114 -5.72 21.88 12.72
N ILE A 115 -6.71 22.01 11.86
CA ILE A 115 -6.60 21.68 10.44
C ILE A 115 -5.84 22.76 9.67
N ASN A 116 -4.89 22.33 8.85
CA ASN A 116 -4.22 23.18 7.87
C ASN A 116 -5.17 23.47 6.69
N LYS A 117 -6.05 24.45 6.91
CA LYS A 117 -7.10 24.82 5.94
C LYS A 117 -6.52 25.33 4.62
N GLU A 118 -5.37 26.01 4.67
CA GLU A 118 -4.70 26.49 3.45
C GLU A 118 -4.27 25.32 2.56
N LEU A 119 -3.67 24.29 3.14
CA LEU A 119 -3.29 23.08 2.41
C LEU A 119 -4.51 22.39 1.81
N LEU A 120 -5.55 22.12 2.61
CA LEU A 120 -6.69 21.31 2.19
C LEU A 120 -7.60 22.03 1.19
N SER A 121 -7.84 23.33 1.36
CA SER A 121 -8.64 24.13 0.41
C SER A 121 -7.96 24.30 -0.96
N ASN A 122 -6.68 23.99 -1.05
CA ASN A 122 -5.91 23.98 -2.29
C ASN A 122 -5.69 22.59 -2.88
N THR A 123 -6.18 21.51 -2.24
CA THR A 123 -5.99 20.13 -2.67
C THR A 123 -7.10 19.68 -3.62
N ASP A 124 -6.73 19.14 -4.78
CA ASP A 124 -7.65 18.59 -5.79
C ASP A 124 -7.91 17.10 -5.58
N LEU A 125 -6.94 16.37 -5.04
CA LEU A 125 -6.97 14.93 -4.84
C LEU A 125 -6.36 14.56 -3.50
N ILE A 126 -7.08 13.77 -2.70
CA ILE A 126 -6.50 13.04 -1.55
C ILE A 126 -6.42 11.56 -1.88
N VAL A 127 -5.28 10.95 -1.58
CA VAL A 127 -5.08 9.50 -1.65
C VAL A 127 -4.53 9.00 -0.31
N THR A 128 -5.22 8.06 0.31
CA THR A 128 -4.75 7.40 1.54
C THR A 128 -4.08 6.07 1.22
N THR A 129 -2.97 5.75 1.90
CA THR A 129 -2.08 4.62 1.57
C THR A 129 -1.46 3.95 2.79
N THR A 130 -2.05 4.15 3.98
CA THR A 130 -1.37 3.89 5.26
C THR A 130 -1.66 2.53 5.86
N GLY A 131 -2.82 1.93 5.57
CA GLY A 131 -3.32 0.76 6.29
C GLY A 131 -3.71 1.05 7.74
N ASN A 132 -3.86 2.35 8.11
CA ASN A 132 -4.29 2.81 9.42
C ASN A 132 -5.78 3.22 9.38
N THR A 133 -6.29 3.80 10.44
CA THR A 133 -7.69 4.22 10.54
C THR A 133 -7.80 5.75 10.64
N ASN A 134 -8.86 6.31 10.01
CA ASN A 134 -9.21 7.75 10.10
C ASN A 134 -8.04 8.71 9.81
N VAL A 135 -7.17 8.37 8.87
CA VAL A 135 -6.06 9.25 8.45
C VAL A 135 -6.54 10.40 7.58
N CYS A 136 -7.75 10.29 7.02
CA CYS A 136 -8.49 11.37 6.38
C CYS A 136 -9.83 11.51 7.11
N ASP A 137 -9.81 12.27 8.22
CA ASP A 137 -10.93 12.42 9.14
C ASP A 137 -11.99 13.42 8.66
N ALA A 138 -13.10 13.47 9.38
CA ALA A 138 -14.22 14.36 9.09
C ALA A 138 -13.81 15.84 9.00
N SER A 139 -12.90 16.29 9.87
CA SER A 139 -12.44 17.67 9.91
C SER A 139 -11.64 18.04 8.65
N MET A 140 -10.81 17.12 8.17
CA MET A 140 -10.10 17.28 6.89
C MET A 140 -11.07 17.34 5.72
N LEU A 141 -12.04 16.41 5.68
CA LEU A 141 -13.05 16.31 4.61
C LEU A 141 -13.90 17.57 4.50
N GLN A 142 -14.23 18.21 5.63
CA GLN A 142 -14.95 19.48 5.67
C GLN A 142 -14.16 20.65 5.08
N CYS A 143 -12.83 20.63 5.19
CA CYS A 143 -11.94 21.71 4.75
C CYS A 143 -11.50 21.60 3.28
N LEU A 144 -11.79 20.48 2.61
CA LEU A 144 -11.47 20.31 1.20
C LEU A 144 -12.30 21.26 0.33
N LYS A 145 -11.72 21.74 -0.76
CA LYS A 145 -12.49 22.52 -1.74
C LYS A 145 -13.54 21.64 -2.43
N SER A 146 -14.60 22.26 -2.91
CA SER A 146 -15.61 21.57 -3.70
C SER A 146 -15.01 20.96 -4.97
N GLY A 147 -15.48 19.76 -5.31
CA GLY A 147 -15.01 18.99 -6.45
C GLY A 147 -13.70 18.22 -6.19
N SER A 148 -13.13 18.29 -5.00
CA SER A 148 -11.97 17.47 -4.66
C SER A 148 -12.30 15.99 -4.71
N VAL A 149 -11.37 15.20 -5.27
CA VAL A 149 -11.46 13.74 -5.33
C VAL A 149 -10.82 13.13 -4.10
N VAL A 150 -11.48 12.16 -3.50
CA VAL A 150 -11.01 11.41 -2.33
C VAL A 150 -11.01 9.93 -2.65
N CYS A 151 -9.90 9.25 -2.46
CA CYS A 151 -9.81 7.82 -2.67
C CYS A 151 -8.78 7.15 -1.75
N ASN A 152 -8.95 5.84 -1.56
CA ASN A 152 -8.07 5.01 -0.77
C ASN A 152 -7.46 3.90 -1.65
N ILE A 153 -6.16 3.66 -1.50
CA ILE A 153 -5.48 2.51 -2.09
C ILE A 153 -4.79 1.65 -1.01
N GLY A 154 -4.94 2.01 0.26
CA GLY A 154 -4.60 1.16 1.39
C GLY A 154 -5.55 -0.03 1.51
N HIS A 155 -5.15 -1.04 2.29
CA HIS A 155 -5.86 -2.32 2.32
C HIS A 155 -7.28 -2.25 2.91
N PHE A 156 -7.50 -1.41 3.93
CA PHE A 156 -8.77 -1.32 4.63
C PHE A 156 -9.56 -0.08 4.23
N ASP A 157 -10.87 -0.15 4.34
CA ASP A 157 -11.84 0.90 3.99
C ASP A 157 -12.07 1.93 5.11
N ASN A 158 -11.34 1.84 6.20
CA ASN A 158 -11.44 2.71 7.36
C ASN A 158 -10.40 3.85 7.42
N GLU A 159 -9.62 4.03 6.37
CA GLU A 159 -8.64 5.14 6.28
C GLU A 159 -9.33 6.50 6.11
N ILE A 160 -10.46 6.52 5.41
CA ILE A 160 -11.31 7.70 5.18
C ILE A 160 -12.54 7.58 6.08
N ASP A 161 -12.93 8.65 6.76
CA ASP A 161 -14.12 8.66 7.61
C ASP A 161 -15.41 8.69 6.79
N THR A 162 -15.67 7.56 6.12
CA THR A 162 -16.89 7.35 5.33
C THR A 162 -18.12 7.17 6.20
N ALA A 163 -17.96 6.77 7.48
CA ALA A 163 -19.06 6.69 8.44
C ALA A 163 -19.64 8.08 8.68
N TYR A 164 -18.78 9.06 9.00
CA TYR A 164 -19.22 10.45 9.13
C TYR A 164 -19.91 10.98 7.87
N MET A 165 -19.36 10.68 6.68
CA MET A 165 -19.98 11.09 5.41
C MET A 165 -21.39 10.50 5.25
N ARG A 166 -21.60 9.21 5.63
CA ARG A 166 -22.91 8.55 5.51
C ARG A 166 -23.94 9.13 6.47
N GLU A 167 -23.54 9.48 7.67
CA GLU A 167 -24.43 10.03 8.68
C GLU A 167 -24.83 11.48 8.42
N ASN A 168 -23.92 12.28 7.87
CA ASN A 168 -24.07 13.74 7.83
C ASN A 168 -24.28 14.32 6.42
N TRP A 169 -23.92 13.59 5.35
CA TRP A 169 -23.88 14.12 4.00
C TRP A 169 -24.71 13.29 3.02
N LYS A 170 -25.23 13.94 1.99
CA LYS A 170 -26.01 13.28 0.95
C LYS A 170 -25.11 12.63 -0.08
N TRP A 171 -25.34 11.34 -0.32
CA TRP A 171 -24.65 10.53 -1.33
C TRP A 171 -25.47 10.45 -2.61
N ASP A 172 -24.80 10.60 -3.75
CA ASP A 172 -25.36 10.45 -5.09
C ASP A 172 -24.39 9.66 -5.97
N GLU A 173 -24.75 8.43 -6.33
CA GLU A 173 -23.93 7.61 -7.23
C GLU A 173 -24.12 8.08 -8.65
N VAL A 174 -23.15 8.83 -9.18
CA VAL A 174 -23.17 9.38 -10.53
C VAL A 174 -22.67 8.42 -11.60
N LYS A 175 -21.92 7.41 -11.17
CA LYS A 175 -21.38 6.31 -11.97
C LYS A 175 -21.05 5.17 -11.02
N ALA A 176 -21.01 3.92 -11.51
CA ALA A 176 -20.63 2.77 -10.68
C ALA A 176 -19.33 3.04 -9.91
N GLN A 177 -19.39 2.91 -8.59
CA GLN A 177 -18.28 3.15 -7.67
C GLN A 177 -17.74 4.62 -7.66
N VAL A 178 -18.54 5.59 -8.11
CA VAL A 178 -18.21 7.02 -8.10
C VAL A 178 -19.37 7.80 -7.51
N HIS A 179 -19.14 8.42 -6.37
CA HIS A 179 -20.16 9.15 -5.63
C HIS A 179 -19.85 10.64 -5.55
N ARG A 180 -20.84 11.49 -5.78
CA ARG A 180 -20.84 12.87 -5.29
C ARG A 180 -21.37 12.88 -3.87
N ILE A 181 -20.60 13.47 -2.99
CA ILE A 181 -20.94 13.58 -1.57
C ILE A 181 -21.21 15.05 -1.28
N TYR A 182 -22.50 15.43 -1.19
CA TYR A 182 -22.93 16.81 -0.97
C TYR A 182 -22.85 17.14 0.54
N ARG A 183 -22.03 18.13 0.88
CA ARG A 183 -21.78 18.54 2.28
C ARG A 183 -22.84 19.48 2.83
N SER A 184 -23.59 20.14 1.96
CA SER A 184 -24.65 21.09 2.30
C SER A 184 -25.81 21.01 1.30
N SER A 185 -26.81 21.90 1.44
CA SER A 185 -27.90 22.06 0.48
C SER A 185 -27.44 22.71 -0.85
N ASP A 186 -26.28 23.35 -0.86
CA ASP A 186 -25.68 23.87 -2.10
C ASP A 186 -25.15 22.69 -2.96
N LYS A 187 -25.73 22.53 -4.12
CA LYS A 187 -25.34 21.49 -5.09
C LYS A 187 -23.93 21.70 -5.67
N ASN A 188 -23.34 22.86 -5.45
CA ASN A 188 -21.96 23.12 -5.86
C ASN A 188 -20.95 22.74 -4.76
N ASP A 189 -21.40 22.45 -3.55
CA ASP A 189 -20.55 22.04 -2.42
C ASP A 189 -20.55 20.52 -2.25
N TYR A 190 -19.64 19.85 -2.97
CA TYR A 190 -19.53 18.39 -2.96
C TYR A 190 -18.08 17.91 -3.04
N LEU A 191 -17.86 16.67 -2.60
CA LEU A 191 -16.64 15.90 -2.86
C LEU A 191 -16.96 14.77 -3.85
N ILE A 192 -15.92 14.23 -4.49
CA ILE A 192 -16.02 13.02 -5.32
C ILE A 192 -15.31 11.90 -4.56
N LEU A 193 -16.07 10.92 -4.10
CA LEU A 193 -15.54 9.74 -3.42
C LEU A 193 -15.50 8.55 -4.37
N LEU A 194 -14.33 7.92 -4.51
CA LEU A 194 -14.15 6.74 -5.35
C LEU A 194 -14.22 5.47 -4.52
N SER A 195 -14.84 4.43 -5.08
CA SER A 195 -14.97 3.08 -4.49
C SER A 195 -15.53 3.07 -3.07
N GLU A 196 -16.29 4.11 -2.68
CA GLU A 196 -16.83 4.25 -1.31
C GLU A 196 -15.76 4.22 -0.21
N GLY A 197 -14.52 4.65 -0.49
CA GLY A 197 -13.39 4.59 0.44
C GLY A 197 -12.67 3.22 0.49
N ARG A 198 -13.17 2.23 -0.25
CA ARG A 198 -12.48 0.92 -0.41
C ARG A 198 -11.31 1.05 -1.40
N LEU A 199 -10.59 -0.05 -1.63
CA LEU A 199 -9.48 -0.14 -2.59
C LEU A 199 -9.88 0.40 -3.98
N VAL A 200 -9.43 1.61 -4.30
CA VAL A 200 -9.82 2.31 -5.54
C VAL A 200 -9.37 1.58 -6.81
N ASN A 201 -8.21 0.94 -6.77
CA ASN A 201 -7.66 0.20 -7.89
C ASN A 201 -8.46 -1.07 -8.23
N LEU A 202 -9.23 -1.61 -7.30
CA LEU A 202 -10.12 -2.74 -7.52
C LEU A 202 -11.54 -2.27 -7.86
N GLY A 203 -12.03 -1.24 -7.19
CA GLY A 203 -13.40 -0.75 -7.40
C GLY A 203 -13.56 0.06 -8.69
N ASN A 204 -12.58 0.86 -9.06
CA ASN A 204 -12.63 1.72 -10.24
C ASN A 204 -11.74 1.28 -11.41
N ALA A 205 -10.89 0.24 -11.23
CA ALA A 205 -10.01 -0.28 -12.27
C ALA A 205 -9.91 -1.82 -12.20
N THR A 206 -8.86 -2.38 -12.80
CA THR A 206 -8.65 -3.84 -12.90
C THR A 206 -7.66 -4.38 -11.87
N GLY A 207 -7.21 -3.55 -10.93
CA GLY A 207 -6.20 -3.91 -9.94
C GLY A 207 -4.79 -3.96 -10.50
N HIS A 208 -3.91 -4.70 -9.83
CA HIS A 208 -2.54 -4.88 -10.27
C HIS A 208 -2.44 -5.74 -11.52
N PRO A 209 -1.51 -5.44 -12.45
CA PRO A 209 -1.30 -6.26 -13.64
C PRO A 209 -0.88 -7.69 -13.29
N SER A 210 -1.30 -8.66 -14.09
CA SER A 210 -0.94 -10.09 -13.93
C SER A 210 0.56 -10.31 -13.79
N ARG A 211 1.38 -9.53 -14.52
CA ARG A 211 2.85 -9.58 -14.43
C ARG A 211 3.39 -9.26 -13.04
N ILE A 212 2.75 -8.34 -12.33
CA ILE A 212 3.10 -8.02 -10.94
C ILE A 212 2.61 -9.12 -10.00
N MET A 213 1.36 -9.57 -10.21
CA MET A 213 0.74 -10.58 -9.37
C MET A 213 1.40 -11.96 -9.49
N ASP A 214 2.06 -12.26 -10.61
CA ASP A 214 2.81 -13.49 -10.83
C ASP A 214 3.86 -13.72 -9.72
N GLY A 215 4.66 -12.71 -9.38
CA GLY A 215 5.62 -12.79 -8.27
C GLY A 215 4.94 -13.00 -6.91
N SER A 216 3.83 -12.32 -6.65
CA SER A 216 3.08 -12.47 -5.40
C SER A 216 2.46 -13.86 -5.27
N PHE A 217 1.94 -14.42 -6.35
CA PHE A 217 1.39 -15.78 -6.36
C PHE A 217 2.48 -16.85 -6.26
N ALA A 218 3.63 -16.65 -6.94
CA ALA A 218 4.79 -17.53 -6.79
C ALA A 218 5.24 -17.65 -5.33
N ASN A 219 5.33 -16.50 -4.62
CA ASN A 219 5.61 -16.49 -3.17
C ASN A 219 4.62 -17.33 -2.36
N GLN A 220 3.32 -17.22 -2.67
CA GLN A 220 2.28 -17.97 -1.96
C GLN A 220 2.41 -19.49 -2.21
N VAL A 221 2.69 -19.89 -3.44
CA VAL A 221 2.89 -21.32 -3.80
C VAL A 221 4.14 -21.87 -3.12
N LEU A 222 5.27 -21.17 -3.22
CA LEU A 222 6.53 -21.61 -2.60
C LEU A 222 6.41 -21.66 -1.07
N ALA A 223 5.68 -20.73 -0.46
CA ALA A 223 5.41 -20.75 0.98
C ALA A 223 4.62 -21.99 1.40
N GLN A 224 3.60 -22.38 0.63
CA GLN A 224 2.83 -23.60 0.90
C GLN A 224 3.70 -24.85 0.75
N MET A 225 4.49 -24.94 -0.31
CA MET A 225 5.43 -26.06 -0.53
C MET A 225 6.44 -26.14 0.60
N HIS A 226 7.05 -25.03 0.98
CA HIS A 226 8.03 -24.96 2.08
C HIS A 226 7.39 -25.35 3.41
N LEU A 227 6.21 -24.83 3.71
CA LEU A 227 5.48 -25.14 4.94
C LEU A 227 5.18 -26.63 5.02
N TYR A 228 4.66 -27.22 3.94
CA TYR A 228 4.35 -28.64 3.89
C TYR A 228 5.61 -29.49 4.09
N SER A 229 6.66 -29.24 3.30
CA SER A 229 7.90 -30.03 3.34
C SER A 229 8.60 -29.98 4.71
N ASN A 230 8.58 -28.84 5.38
CA ASN A 230 9.32 -28.69 6.64
C ASN A 230 8.51 -28.97 7.91
N LYS A 231 7.19 -28.90 7.84
CA LYS A 231 6.34 -29.01 9.04
C LYS A 231 5.35 -30.17 9.00
N PHE A 232 5.03 -30.73 7.83
CA PHE A 232 3.96 -31.72 7.68
C PHE A 232 4.35 -33.00 6.97
N ALA A 233 5.35 -33.01 6.07
CA ALA A 233 5.63 -34.16 5.19
C ALA A 233 5.90 -35.45 5.95
N ASP A 234 6.60 -35.37 7.09
CA ASP A 234 6.99 -36.51 7.92
C ASP A 234 6.03 -36.78 9.09
N LEU A 235 4.93 -36.02 9.19
CA LEU A 235 3.95 -36.22 10.25
C LEU A 235 2.88 -37.26 9.85
N PRO A 236 2.49 -38.15 10.79
CA PRO A 236 1.29 -38.95 10.61
C PRO A 236 0.07 -38.07 10.33
N LYS A 237 -0.91 -38.58 9.51
CA LYS A 237 -2.07 -37.81 9.05
C LYS A 237 -2.88 -37.13 10.16
N ASP A 238 -2.88 -37.70 11.35
CA ASP A 238 -3.65 -37.22 12.50
C ASP A 238 -2.83 -36.38 13.49
N GLN A 239 -1.54 -36.15 13.21
CA GLN A 239 -0.69 -35.32 14.06
C GLN A 239 -0.54 -33.90 13.53
N LYS A 240 -0.43 -32.95 14.48
CA LYS A 240 -0.18 -31.54 14.20
C LYS A 240 1.28 -31.22 14.49
N PRO A 241 1.87 -30.22 13.80
CA PRO A 241 3.20 -29.73 14.13
C PRO A 241 3.31 -29.33 15.61
N ALA A 242 4.39 -29.74 16.26
CA ALA A 242 4.62 -29.43 17.68
C ALA A 242 4.83 -27.95 17.94
N ASN A 243 5.44 -27.23 16.99
CA ASN A 243 5.76 -25.81 17.11
C ASN A 243 4.90 -25.01 16.12
N ILE A 244 3.96 -24.24 16.67
CA ILE A 244 3.15 -23.31 15.90
C ILE A 244 3.87 -21.96 15.87
N THR A 245 4.26 -21.52 14.69
CA THR A 245 5.02 -20.28 14.45
C THR A 245 4.41 -19.47 13.32
N VAL A 246 4.66 -18.17 13.31
CA VAL A 246 4.48 -17.32 12.14
C VAL A 246 5.86 -16.90 11.67
N GLU A 247 6.28 -17.40 10.54
CA GLU A 247 7.60 -17.18 9.96
C GLU A 247 7.50 -16.28 8.71
N LEU A 248 8.57 -15.56 8.40
CA LEU A 248 8.68 -14.87 7.11
C LEU A 248 9.10 -15.88 6.04
N LEU A 249 8.70 -15.65 4.79
CA LEU A 249 9.19 -16.45 3.66
C LEU A 249 10.72 -16.41 3.64
N PRO A 250 11.43 -17.58 3.62
CA PRO A 250 12.87 -17.62 3.56
C PRO A 250 13.45 -16.79 2.41
N LYS A 251 14.50 -16.02 2.69
CA LYS A 251 15.14 -15.12 1.72
C LYS A 251 15.53 -15.84 0.42
N LYS A 252 15.98 -17.07 0.51
CA LYS A 252 16.34 -17.85 -0.68
C LYS A 252 15.16 -18.10 -1.62
N LEU A 253 13.98 -18.39 -1.08
CA LEU A 253 12.77 -18.58 -1.90
C LEU A 253 12.32 -17.26 -2.52
N ASP A 254 12.42 -16.15 -1.78
CA ASP A 254 12.15 -14.82 -2.28
C ASP A 254 13.09 -14.43 -3.44
N GLU A 255 14.39 -14.79 -3.33
CA GLU A 255 15.38 -14.62 -4.41
C GLU A 255 15.10 -15.51 -5.63
N GLU A 256 14.61 -16.72 -5.44
CA GLU A 256 14.20 -17.62 -6.53
C GLU A 256 13.04 -17.01 -7.33
N VAL A 257 12.04 -16.45 -6.66
CA VAL A 257 10.94 -15.70 -7.32
C VAL A 257 11.51 -14.52 -8.11
N ALA A 258 12.40 -13.73 -7.51
CA ALA A 258 13.01 -12.59 -8.18
C ALA A 258 13.79 -13.00 -9.43
N ALA A 259 14.59 -14.06 -9.35
CA ALA A 259 15.35 -14.59 -10.47
C ALA A 259 14.45 -15.01 -11.65
N GLY A 260 13.34 -15.72 -11.35
CA GLY A 260 12.33 -16.07 -12.34
C GLY A 260 11.69 -14.85 -12.99
N MET A 261 11.37 -13.84 -12.18
CA MET A 261 10.81 -12.57 -12.68
C MET A 261 11.80 -11.84 -13.61
N VAL A 262 13.09 -11.76 -13.24
CA VAL A 262 14.15 -11.15 -14.08
C VAL A 262 14.24 -11.86 -15.42
N GLY A 263 14.26 -13.20 -15.43
CA GLY A 263 14.26 -13.99 -16.66
C GLY A 263 13.06 -13.67 -17.55
N GLY A 264 11.90 -13.52 -16.96
CA GLY A 264 10.67 -13.11 -17.66
C GLY A 264 10.71 -11.72 -18.31
N PHE A 265 11.63 -10.83 -17.89
CA PHE A 265 11.94 -9.55 -18.56
C PHE A 265 13.08 -9.67 -19.60
N GLY A 266 13.60 -10.87 -19.83
CA GLY A 266 14.77 -11.07 -20.68
C GLY A 266 16.09 -10.63 -20.02
N GLY A 267 16.07 -10.39 -18.71
CA GLY A 267 17.26 -10.04 -17.94
C GLY A 267 18.14 -11.24 -17.67
N VAL A 268 19.45 -11.00 -17.53
CA VAL A 268 20.46 -12.01 -17.22
C VAL A 268 21.20 -11.59 -15.94
N LEU A 269 21.18 -12.47 -14.93
CA LEU A 269 21.90 -12.22 -13.69
C LEU A 269 23.39 -12.50 -13.85
N THR A 270 24.22 -11.64 -13.29
CA THR A 270 25.66 -11.86 -13.21
C THR A 270 25.97 -12.84 -12.08
N VAL A 271 26.83 -13.82 -12.38
CA VAL A 271 27.28 -14.82 -11.39
C VAL A 271 28.61 -14.39 -10.77
N LEU A 272 28.72 -14.48 -9.44
CA LEU A 272 29.96 -14.19 -8.72
C LEU A 272 31.06 -15.20 -9.10
N THR A 273 32.30 -14.72 -9.24
CA THR A 273 33.48 -15.58 -9.24
C THR A 273 33.76 -16.11 -7.82
N ASP A 274 34.54 -17.18 -7.69
CA ASP A 274 34.93 -17.71 -6.38
C ASP A 274 35.66 -16.67 -5.52
N THR A 275 36.51 -15.87 -6.14
CA THR A 275 37.24 -14.79 -5.47
C THR A 275 36.29 -13.71 -4.94
N GLN A 276 35.30 -13.31 -5.74
CA GLN A 276 34.29 -12.31 -5.34
C GLN A 276 33.40 -12.85 -4.20
N ALA A 277 32.89 -14.07 -4.35
CA ALA A 277 32.06 -14.71 -3.33
C ALA A 277 32.80 -14.82 -1.98
N LYS A 278 34.07 -15.24 -2.01
CA LYS A 278 34.94 -15.31 -0.82
C LYS A 278 35.18 -13.92 -0.21
N TYR A 279 35.45 -12.90 -1.05
CA TYR A 279 35.77 -11.55 -0.56
C TYR A 279 34.60 -10.92 0.21
N ILE A 280 33.36 -11.08 -0.27
CA ILE A 280 32.17 -10.54 0.37
C ILE A 280 31.51 -11.55 1.31
N ASN A 281 32.09 -12.73 1.51
CA ASN A 281 31.56 -13.81 2.34
C ASN A 281 30.09 -14.14 2.03
N THR A 282 29.78 -14.31 0.73
CA THR A 282 28.41 -14.59 0.26
C THR A 282 28.43 -15.79 -0.70
N PRO A 283 27.53 -16.77 -0.53
CA PRO A 283 27.42 -17.90 -1.44
C PRO A 283 27.09 -17.45 -2.87
N LYS A 284 27.61 -18.15 -3.88
CA LYS A 284 27.32 -17.88 -5.29
C LYS A 284 25.83 -18.04 -5.63
N GLU A 285 25.18 -18.95 -4.96
CA GLU A 285 23.77 -19.33 -5.14
C GLU A 285 22.83 -18.61 -4.21
N GLY A 286 23.33 -17.62 -3.45
CA GLY A 286 22.55 -16.90 -2.45
C GLY A 286 22.32 -17.72 -1.15
N PRO A 287 21.63 -17.19 -0.18
CA PRO A 287 21.03 -15.84 -0.21
C PRO A 287 22.10 -14.73 -0.24
N PHE A 288 21.88 -13.71 -1.06
CA PHE A 288 22.84 -12.61 -1.25
C PHE A 288 22.79 -11.59 -0.11
N LYS A 289 21.75 -11.62 0.71
CA LYS A 289 21.55 -10.78 1.88
C LYS A 289 21.07 -11.62 3.07
N PRO A 290 21.41 -11.22 4.31
CA PRO A 290 20.88 -11.89 5.50
C PRO A 290 19.35 -11.77 5.58
N GLU A 291 18.71 -12.69 6.33
CA GLU A 291 17.24 -12.76 6.48
C GLU A 291 16.63 -11.44 6.94
N ALA A 292 17.29 -10.74 7.85
CA ALA A 292 16.81 -9.47 8.41
C ALA A 292 16.97 -8.26 7.47
N TYR A 293 17.65 -8.41 6.30
CA TYR A 293 17.87 -7.30 5.39
C TYR A 293 16.56 -6.90 4.68
N LYS A 294 16.25 -5.60 4.75
CA LYS A 294 15.11 -4.99 4.04
C LYS A 294 15.64 -4.07 2.95
N TYR A 295 15.28 -4.37 1.71
CA TYR A 295 15.67 -3.62 0.49
C TYR A 295 15.04 -2.22 0.45
#